data_5955e14d39472fb9d277b434b4389bb5
#
_entry.id   5955e14d39472fb9d277b434b4389bb5
#
_cell.length_a   1.000
_cell.length_b   1.000
_cell.length_c   1.000
_cell.angle_alpha   90.00
_cell.angle_beta   90.00
_cell.angle_gamma   90.00
#
_symmetry.space_group_name_H-M   'P 1'
#
loop_
_entity.id
_entity.type
_entity.pdbx_description
1 polymer ?
#
loop_
_entity_poly.entity_id
_entity_poly.type
_entity_poly.pdbx_seq_one_letter_code
_entity_poly.pdbx_strand_id
1 'polypeptide(L)'
;MNSGKSTALITKEFNYRENGKKTLIVKPTTDTRNGAWTHGQWGQTFSRPMKSGSECLFHDPNRWNEIEKYTMIADKDIIFVDEVQFCSPSDVDEMARWVDEYNVPVLAYGLKTTAEGDLFEGSARLLALADEIEIMISVCSFCGRRASHHVRISGGERLAGNAGVEGNGVAYKSCCRKCFKKITEENVLRNL
;
A
#
# COMPACT_ATOMS: atom_id res chain seq x y z
N MET A 1 6.24 6.61 1.80
CA MET A 1 6.47 6.33 0.38
C MET A 1 7.95 6.02 0.16
N ASN A 2 8.34 5.39 -0.94
CA ASN A 2 9.74 5.00 -1.25
C ASN A 2 10.44 4.12 -0.18
N SER A 3 9.68 3.35 0.58
CA SER A 3 10.20 2.40 1.58
C SER A 3 10.48 1.00 1.03
N GLY A 4 10.30 0.80 -0.28
CA GLY A 4 10.52 -0.50 -0.91
C GLY A 4 9.39 -1.53 -0.74
N LYS A 5 8.16 -1.11 -0.37
CA LYS A 5 7.02 -2.02 -0.17
C LYS A 5 6.79 -2.97 -1.35
N SER A 6 6.59 -2.42 -2.54
CA SER A 6 6.35 -3.26 -3.74
C SER A 6 7.56 -4.13 -4.09
N THR A 7 8.78 -3.68 -3.78
CA THR A 7 9.99 -4.50 -3.91
C THR A 7 9.95 -5.70 -2.97
N ALA A 8 9.64 -5.46 -1.69
CA ALA A 8 9.55 -6.51 -0.67
C ALA A 8 8.44 -7.50 -1.01
N LEU A 9 7.27 -7.00 -1.46
CA LEU A 9 6.16 -7.84 -1.91
C LEU A 9 6.60 -8.75 -3.06
N ILE A 10 7.14 -8.17 -4.14
CA ILE A 10 7.54 -8.93 -5.34
C ILE A 10 8.63 -9.95 -5.00
N THR A 11 9.63 -9.57 -4.20
CA THR A 11 10.68 -10.50 -3.78
C THR A 11 10.13 -11.65 -2.95
N LYS A 12 9.21 -11.37 -2.03
CA LYS A 12 8.61 -12.39 -1.17
C LYS A 12 7.70 -13.31 -1.99
N GLU A 13 6.85 -12.75 -2.85
CA GLU A 13 6.02 -13.52 -3.78
C GLU A 13 6.84 -14.44 -4.67
N PHE A 14 7.91 -13.92 -5.29
CA PHE A 14 8.83 -14.71 -6.09
C PHE A 14 9.40 -15.90 -5.32
N ASN A 15 9.85 -15.67 -4.08
CA ASN A 15 10.40 -16.75 -3.25
C ASN A 15 9.37 -17.84 -2.95
N TYR A 16 8.11 -17.49 -2.68
CA TYR A 16 7.05 -18.47 -2.48
C TYR A 16 6.78 -19.28 -3.74
N ARG A 17 6.69 -18.62 -4.88
CA ARG A 17 6.41 -19.23 -6.18
C ARG A 17 7.54 -20.17 -6.64
N GLU A 18 8.81 -19.78 -6.46
CA GLU A 18 9.97 -20.64 -6.74
C GLU A 18 10.00 -21.90 -5.85
N ASN A 19 9.38 -21.86 -4.68
CA ASN A 19 9.19 -23.00 -3.81
C ASN A 19 7.88 -23.77 -4.08
N GLY A 20 7.29 -23.60 -5.25
CA GLY A 20 6.10 -24.32 -5.71
C GLY A 20 4.80 -23.92 -5.03
N LYS A 21 4.76 -22.76 -4.35
CA LYS A 21 3.56 -22.25 -3.69
C LYS A 21 2.66 -21.51 -4.66
N LYS A 22 1.36 -21.73 -4.55
CA LYS A 22 0.34 -21.02 -5.30
C LYS A 22 0.12 -19.63 -4.67
N THR A 23 0.56 -18.59 -5.32
CA THR A 23 0.46 -17.21 -4.87
C THR A 23 -0.66 -16.48 -5.59
N LEU A 24 -1.21 -15.44 -4.96
CA LEU A 24 -2.09 -14.46 -5.58
C LEU A 24 -1.66 -13.08 -5.09
N ILE A 25 -1.46 -12.14 -6.02
CA ILE A 25 -1.33 -10.72 -5.69
C ILE A 25 -2.64 -10.03 -6.05
N VAL A 26 -3.18 -9.27 -5.10
CA VAL A 26 -4.38 -8.45 -5.29
C VAL A 26 -4.01 -6.99 -5.08
N LYS A 27 -4.61 -6.12 -5.89
CA LYS A 27 -4.38 -4.69 -5.85
C LYS A 27 -5.67 -3.91 -6.07
N PRO A 28 -5.98 -2.88 -5.26
CA PRO A 28 -7.15 -2.04 -5.47
C PRO A 28 -7.12 -1.32 -6.83
N THR A 29 -8.25 -1.27 -7.52
CA THR A 29 -8.43 -0.53 -8.80
C THR A 29 -8.24 0.98 -8.65
N THR A 30 -8.35 1.50 -7.42
CA THR A 30 -8.08 2.91 -7.09
C THR A 30 -6.63 3.32 -7.30
N ASP A 31 -5.70 2.38 -7.42
CA ASP A 31 -4.32 2.68 -7.81
C ASP A 31 -4.18 2.78 -9.33
N THR A 32 -4.28 3.99 -9.84
CA THR A 32 -4.23 4.30 -11.28
C THR A 32 -2.83 4.67 -11.79
N ARG A 33 -1.77 4.53 -10.99
CA ARG A 33 -0.40 4.94 -11.35
C ARG A 33 0.16 4.27 -12.60
N ASN A 34 -0.32 3.08 -12.94
CA ASN A 34 0.10 2.30 -14.10
C ASN A 34 -1.03 2.11 -15.13
N GLY A 35 -2.06 2.94 -15.08
CA GLY A 35 -3.25 2.86 -15.95
C GLY A 35 -4.55 2.79 -15.16
N ALA A 36 -5.68 2.89 -15.87
CA ALA A 36 -7.00 2.66 -15.29
C ALA A 36 -7.32 1.16 -15.40
N TRP A 37 -7.68 0.55 -14.28
CA TRP A 37 -7.97 -0.86 -14.18
C TRP A 37 -9.41 -1.11 -13.74
N THR A 38 -9.99 -2.20 -14.20
CA THR A 38 -11.34 -2.61 -13.80
C THR A 38 -11.28 -3.84 -12.90
N HIS A 39 -12.33 -4.04 -12.11
CA HIS A 39 -12.47 -5.22 -11.26
C HIS A 39 -12.31 -6.52 -12.06
N GLY A 40 -11.54 -7.46 -11.53
CA GLY A 40 -11.25 -8.75 -12.17
C GLY A 40 -10.24 -8.70 -13.31
N GLN A 41 -9.69 -7.54 -13.64
CA GLN A 41 -8.67 -7.41 -14.66
C GLN A 41 -7.29 -7.81 -14.13
N TRP A 42 -6.55 -8.58 -14.92
CA TRP A 42 -5.15 -8.90 -14.63
C TRP A 42 -4.21 -7.83 -15.17
N GLY A 43 -3.20 -7.50 -14.42
CA GLY A 43 -2.18 -6.54 -14.78
C GLY A 43 -0.89 -6.79 -14.00
N GLN A 44 -0.12 -5.75 -13.72
CA GLN A 44 1.15 -5.88 -13.01
C GLN A 44 1.25 -4.91 -11.83
N THR A 45 1.69 -5.41 -10.67
CA THR A 45 2.33 -4.58 -9.65
C THR A 45 3.81 -4.46 -9.98
N PHE A 46 4.39 -3.29 -9.82
CA PHE A 46 5.71 -2.97 -10.33
C PHE A 46 6.63 -2.40 -9.26
N SER A 47 7.83 -2.94 -9.17
CA SER A 47 8.91 -2.40 -8.35
C SER A 47 9.80 -1.47 -9.17
N ARG A 48 9.72 -0.17 -8.93
CA ARG A 48 10.58 0.83 -9.60
C ARG A 48 12.06 0.57 -9.42
N PRO A 49 12.59 0.26 -8.20
CA PRO A 49 14.00 -0.02 -8.00
C PRO A 49 14.49 -1.26 -8.75
N MET A 50 13.69 -2.31 -8.77
CA MET A 50 14.05 -3.56 -9.45
C MET A 50 13.79 -3.55 -10.96
N LYS A 51 13.03 -2.56 -11.45
CA LYS A 51 12.52 -2.50 -12.84
C LYS A 51 11.83 -3.82 -13.24
N SER A 52 11.17 -4.45 -12.29
CA SER A 52 10.49 -5.73 -12.42
C SER A 52 9.09 -5.66 -11.83
N GLY A 53 8.21 -6.54 -12.25
CA GLY A 53 6.84 -6.63 -11.78
C GLY A 53 6.37 -8.07 -11.68
N SER A 54 5.31 -8.29 -10.90
CA SER A 54 4.58 -9.56 -10.83
C SER A 54 3.14 -9.33 -11.27
N GLU A 55 2.55 -10.35 -11.87
CA GLU A 55 1.15 -10.34 -12.26
C GLU A 55 0.26 -10.17 -11.03
N CYS A 56 -0.76 -9.34 -11.12
CA CYS A 56 -1.71 -9.11 -10.04
C CYS A 56 -3.14 -8.97 -10.57
N LEU A 57 -4.10 -9.36 -9.72
CA LEU A 57 -5.52 -9.17 -9.94
C LEU A 57 -5.93 -7.78 -9.42
N PHE A 58 -6.51 -6.96 -10.29
CA PHE A 58 -7.10 -5.69 -9.88
C PHE A 58 -8.51 -5.90 -9.35
N HIS A 59 -8.76 -5.32 -8.19
CA HIS A 59 -10.00 -5.51 -7.46
C HIS A 59 -10.62 -4.16 -7.06
N ASP A 60 -11.93 -4.01 -7.28
CA ASP A 60 -12.70 -2.87 -6.76
C ASP A 60 -12.95 -3.09 -5.26
N PRO A 61 -12.47 -2.21 -4.38
CA PRO A 61 -12.65 -2.36 -2.94
C PRO A 61 -14.13 -2.52 -2.51
N ASN A 62 -15.07 -1.97 -3.26
CA ASN A 62 -16.50 -2.10 -2.97
C ASN A 62 -17.10 -3.46 -3.37
N ARG A 63 -16.32 -4.34 -4.02
CA ARG A 63 -16.74 -5.65 -4.54
C ARG A 63 -15.84 -6.77 -4.04
N TRP A 64 -15.17 -6.56 -2.92
CA TRP A 64 -14.16 -7.48 -2.41
C TRP A 64 -14.70 -8.90 -2.14
N ASN A 65 -15.91 -9.00 -1.63
CA ASN A 65 -16.59 -10.27 -1.39
C ASN A 65 -16.86 -11.09 -2.66
N GLU A 66 -16.73 -10.53 -3.86
CA GLU A 66 -16.89 -11.25 -5.11
C GLU A 66 -15.66 -12.12 -5.47
N ILE A 67 -14.48 -11.84 -4.91
CA ILE A 67 -13.28 -12.65 -5.14
C ILE A 67 -13.50 -14.10 -4.68
N GLU A 68 -14.21 -14.31 -3.59
CA GLU A 68 -14.52 -15.64 -3.08
C GLU A 68 -15.35 -16.50 -4.06
N LYS A 69 -16.26 -15.87 -4.78
CA LYS A 69 -17.12 -16.57 -5.74
C LYS A 69 -16.33 -17.28 -6.84
N TYR A 70 -15.11 -16.87 -7.07
CA TYR A 70 -14.26 -17.47 -8.11
C TYR A 70 -13.41 -18.64 -7.61
N THR A 71 -13.64 -19.13 -6.39
CA THR A 71 -12.84 -20.23 -5.78
C THR A 71 -11.33 -19.96 -5.74
N MET A 72 -10.94 -18.71 -6.01
CA MET A 72 -9.53 -18.36 -6.18
C MET A 72 -8.76 -18.36 -4.86
N ILE A 73 -9.44 -18.02 -3.76
CA ILE A 73 -8.79 -17.86 -2.44
C ILE A 73 -8.41 -19.22 -1.86
N ALA A 74 -9.36 -20.14 -1.79
CA ALA A 74 -9.15 -21.45 -1.15
C ALA A 74 -8.11 -22.34 -1.87
N ASP A 75 -7.77 -22.04 -3.12
CA ASP A 75 -6.74 -22.76 -3.90
C ASP A 75 -5.33 -22.14 -3.71
N LYS A 76 -5.19 -21.08 -2.91
CA LYS A 76 -3.90 -20.42 -2.71
C LYS A 76 -3.21 -20.85 -1.43
N ASP A 77 -1.88 -20.89 -1.47
CA ASP A 77 -1.05 -21.08 -0.30
C ASP A 77 -0.80 -19.76 0.44
N ILE A 78 -0.91 -18.63 -0.26
CA ILE A 78 -0.68 -17.28 0.30
C ILE A 78 -1.21 -16.21 -0.63
N ILE A 79 -1.72 -15.11 -0.04
CA ILE A 79 -2.19 -13.93 -0.76
C ILE A 79 -1.37 -12.71 -0.36
N PHE A 80 -1.00 -11.91 -1.35
CA PHE A 80 -0.34 -10.62 -1.18
C PHE A 80 -1.30 -9.51 -1.57
N VAL A 81 -1.46 -8.49 -0.73
CA VAL A 81 -2.29 -7.32 -1.04
C VAL A 81 -1.39 -6.10 -1.12
N ASP A 82 -1.28 -5.48 -2.30
CA ASP A 82 -0.53 -4.22 -2.48
C ASP A 82 -1.47 -3.02 -2.31
N GLU A 83 -0.94 -1.93 -1.77
CA GLU A 83 -1.66 -0.66 -1.54
C GLU A 83 -2.94 -0.81 -0.69
N VAL A 84 -2.88 -1.65 0.33
CA VAL A 84 -4.01 -1.99 1.22
C VAL A 84 -4.65 -0.78 1.91
N GLN A 85 -3.99 0.37 2.00
CA GLN A 85 -4.57 1.59 2.55
C GLN A 85 -5.79 2.10 1.78
N PHE A 86 -5.99 1.64 0.55
CA PHE A 86 -7.17 1.98 -0.25
C PHE A 86 -8.34 1.00 -0.05
N CYS A 87 -8.16 -0.03 0.73
CA CYS A 87 -9.21 -0.95 1.14
C CYS A 87 -10.08 -0.31 2.23
N SER A 88 -11.36 -0.68 2.27
CA SER A 88 -12.25 -0.32 3.37
C SER A 88 -12.01 -1.20 4.60
N PRO A 89 -12.54 -0.84 5.79
CA PRO A 89 -12.52 -1.72 6.95
C PRO A 89 -13.16 -3.10 6.69
N SER A 90 -14.26 -3.14 5.93
CA SER A 90 -14.92 -4.40 5.57
C SER A 90 -14.08 -5.29 4.65
N ASP A 91 -13.26 -4.71 3.78
CA ASP A 91 -12.33 -5.48 2.96
C ASP A 91 -11.26 -6.13 3.83
N VAL A 92 -10.81 -5.44 4.87
CA VAL A 92 -9.83 -5.98 5.82
C VAL A 92 -10.45 -7.08 6.68
N ASP A 93 -11.71 -6.94 7.09
CA ASP A 93 -12.44 -8.01 7.77
C ASP A 93 -12.56 -9.26 6.90
N GLU A 94 -12.77 -9.06 5.60
CA GLU A 94 -12.81 -10.16 4.63
C GLU A 94 -11.44 -10.86 4.48
N MET A 95 -10.34 -10.10 4.46
CA MET A 95 -8.99 -10.67 4.48
C MET A 95 -8.74 -11.53 5.73
N ALA A 96 -9.17 -11.05 6.90
CA ALA A 96 -9.08 -11.82 8.14
C ALA A 96 -9.90 -13.12 8.05
N ARG A 97 -11.09 -13.07 7.44
CA ARG A 97 -11.91 -14.26 7.20
C ARG A 97 -11.22 -15.28 6.30
N TRP A 98 -10.45 -14.84 5.30
CA TRP A 98 -9.67 -15.78 4.46
C TRP A 98 -8.62 -16.53 5.28
N VAL A 99 -7.98 -15.86 6.23
CA VAL A 99 -7.03 -16.50 7.14
C VAL A 99 -7.76 -17.50 8.06
N ASP A 100 -8.85 -17.07 8.68
CA ASP A 100 -9.57 -17.82 9.71
C ASP A 100 -10.31 -19.04 9.13
N GLU A 101 -11.01 -18.88 8.00
CA GLU A 101 -11.89 -19.90 7.43
C GLU A 101 -11.19 -20.79 6.40
N TYR A 102 -10.30 -20.23 5.58
CA TYR A 102 -9.61 -20.97 4.51
C TYR A 102 -8.16 -21.32 4.86
N ASN A 103 -7.65 -20.85 6.00
CA ASN A 103 -6.25 -21.05 6.41
C ASN A 103 -5.24 -20.57 5.35
N VAL A 104 -5.57 -19.48 4.67
CA VAL A 104 -4.71 -18.85 3.65
C VAL A 104 -4.10 -17.57 4.21
N PRO A 105 -2.79 -17.55 4.49
CA PRO A 105 -2.12 -16.35 5.00
C PRO A 105 -2.24 -15.17 4.05
N VAL A 106 -2.41 -13.97 4.62
CA VAL A 106 -2.48 -12.71 3.89
C VAL A 106 -1.32 -11.80 4.31
N LEU A 107 -0.54 -11.33 3.35
CA LEU A 107 0.53 -10.36 3.54
C LEU A 107 0.13 -9.03 2.91
N ALA A 108 -0.27 -8.07 3.73
CA ALA A 108 -0.78 -6.77 3.29
C ALA A 108 0.30 -5.68 3.34
N TYR A 109 0.50 -4.98 2.23
CA TYR A 109 1.48 -3.90 2.08
C TYR A 109 0.77 -2.58 1.81
N GLY A 110 1.08 -1.56 2.60
CA GLY A 110 0.43 -0.27 2.44
C GLY A 110 1.07 0.87 3.21
N LEU A 111 0.41 2.02 3.15
CA LEU A 111 0.73 3.19 3.93
C LEU A 111 -0.09 3.21 5.20
N LYS A 112 0.54 3.52 6.33
CA LYS A 112 -0.14 3.66 7.61
C LYS A 112 -1.02 4.91 7.66
N THR A 113 -0.46 6.06 7.27
CA THR A 113 -1.09 7.37 7.46
C THR A 113 -1.28 8.10 6.14
N THR A 114 -2.25 8.98 6.11
CA THR A 114 -2.47 9.98 5.08
C THR A 114 -1.39 11.06 5.10
N ALA A 115 -1.41 11.98 4.13
CA ALA A 115 -0.51 13.14 4.11
C ALA A 115 -0.85 14.19 5.19
N GLU A 116 -2.01 14.07 5.84
CA GLU A 116 -2.41 14.89 7.00
C GLU A 116 -1.97 14.29 8.33
N GLY A 117 -1.50 13.03 8.34
CA GLY A 117 -1.00 12.34 9.52
C GLY A 117 -2.02 11.41 10.17
N ASP A 118 -3.24 11.37 9.67
CA ASP A 118 -4.30 10.48 10.14
C ASP A 118 -4.11 9.07 9.58
N LEU A 119 -4.66 8.06 10.25
CA LEU A 119 -4.69 6.71 9.70
C LEU A 119 -5.64 6.64 8.50
N PHE A 120 -5.27 5.89 7.47
CA PHE A 120 -6.26 5.40 6.51
C PHE A 120 -7.21 4.42 7.21
N GLU A 121 -8.48 4.41 6.83
CA GLU A 121 -9.49 3.55 7.47
C GLU A 121 -9.14 2.07 7.37
N GLY A 122 -8.78 1.59 6.17
CA GLY A 122 -8.32 0.22 5.97
C GLY A 122 -7.06 -0.10 6.77
N SER A 123 -6.11 0.83 6.85
CA SER A 123 -4.89 0.65 7.65
C SER A 123 -5.18 0.64 9.15
N ALA A 124 -6.13 1.43 9.63
CA ALA A 124 -6.57 1.41 11.04
C ALA A 124 -7.16 0.05 11.39
N ARG A 125 -8.03 -0.49 10.52
CA ARG A 125 -8.63 -1.82 10.74
C ARG A 125 -7.58 -2.92 10.67
N LEU A 126 -6.65 -2.85 9.69
CA LEU A 126 -5.56 -3.82 9.56
C LEU A 126 -4.64 -3.85 10.79
N LEU A 127 -4.29 -2.68 11.35
CA LEU A 127 -3.49 -2.60 12.57
C LEU A 127 -4.19 -3.23 13.79
N ALA A 128 -5.53 -3.29 13.79
CA ALA A 128 -6.31 -3.91 14.85
C ALA A 128 -6.41 -5.44 14.72
N LEU A 129 -6.28 -5.99 13.51
CA LEU A 129 -6.48 -7.41 13.23
C LEU A 129 -5.19 -8.18 12.94
N ALA A 130 -4.12 -7.49 12.53
CA ALA A 130 -2.89 -8.15 12.11
C ALA A 130 -2.20 -8.86 13.29
N ASP A 131 -1.81 -10.12 13.08
CA ASP A 131 -1.01 -10.91 14.03
C ASP A 131 0.43 -10.40 14.10
N GLU A 132 0.97 -9.94 12.96
CA GLU A 132 2.32 -9.39 12.85
C GLU A 132 2.34 -8.06 12.09
N ILE A 133 3.14 -7.12 12.57
CA ILE A 133 3.30 -5.80 11.95
C ILE A 133 4.79 -5.52 11.71
N GLU A 134 5.16 -5.44 10.44
CA GLU A 134 6.50 -5.06 10.03
C GLU A 134 6.53 -3.58 9.59
N ILE A 135 7.41 -2.78 10.17
CA ILE A 135 7.56 -1.38 9.82
C ILE A 135 8.74 -1.21 8.87
N MET A 136 8.45 -0.99 7.60
CA MET A 136 9.46 -0.71 6.60
C MET A 136 10.06 0.68 6.77
N ILE A 137 11.38 0.75 6.92
CA ILE A 137 12.10 1.99 7.18
C ILE A 137 12.31 2.76 5.88
N SER A 138 12.02 4.06 5.92
CA SER A 138 12.39 5.03 4.88
C SER A 138 13.22 6.16 5.50
N VAL A 139 13.87 6.95 4.65
CA VAL A 139 14.70 8.08 5.05
C VAL A 139 13.92 9.38 4.85
N CYS A 140 14.02 10.27 5.82
CA CYS A 140 13.43 11.61 5.76
C CYS A 140 14.13 12.44 4.67
N SER A 141 13.35 12.88 3.68
CA SER A 141 13.88 13.69 2.55
C SER A 141 14.41 15.07 2.97
N PHE A 142 14.13 15.49 4.20
CA PHE A 142 14.50 16.83 4.69
C PHE A 142 15.67 16.83 5.66
N CYS A 143 15.88 15.77 6.42
CA CYS A 143 16.91 15.76 7.46
C CYS A 143 17.69 14.44 7.60
N GLY A 144 17.47 13.47 6.71
CA GLY A 144 18.16 12.19 6.69
C GLY A 144 17.80 11.21 7.82
N ARG A 145 16.97 11.58 8.80
CA ARG A 145 16.55 10.67 9.88
C ARG A 145 15.54 9.63 9.38
N ARG A 146 15.23 8.65 10.20
CA ARG A 146 14.17 7.68 9.94
C ARG A 146 12.84 8.41 9.68
N ALA A 147 12.21 8.15 8.53
CA ALA A 147 10.89 8.66 8.18
C ALA A 147 9.79 7.79 8.76
N SER A 148 8.71 8.42 9.20
CA SER A 148 7.49 7.76 9.70
C SER A 148 6.21 8.36 9.13
N HIS A 149 6.33 9.47 8.40
CA HIS A 149 5.25 10.22 7.78
C HIS A 149 5.62 10.56 6.32
N HIS A 150 4.67 11.13 5.61
CA HIS A 150 4.92 11.73 4.31
C HIS A 150 4.09 13.00 4.16
N VAL A 151 4.55 13.89 3.30
CA VAL A 151 3.86 15.13 2.94
C VAL A 151 3.67 15.17 1.43
N ARG A 152 2.61 15.82 1.02
CA ARG A 152 2.26 16.08 -0.37
C ARG A 152 2.74 17.47 -0.76
N ILE A 153 3.50 17.57 -1.86
CA ILE A 153 4.19 18.80 -2.27
C ILE A 153 3.93 19.04 -3.75
N SER A 154 3.66 20.30 -4.12
CA SER A 154 3.65 20.78 -5.50
C SER A 154 4.28 22.17 -5.56
N GLY A 155 5.12 22.42 -6.56
CA GLY A 155 5.78 23.71 -6.73
C GLY A 155 6.64 24.17 -5.54
N GLY A 156 7.09 23.22 -4.69
CA GLY A 156 7.84 23.54 -3.47
C GLY A 156 6.98 23.91 -2.26
N GLU A 157 5.65 23.80 -2.36
CA GLU A 157 4.70 24.09 -1.28
C GLU A 157 3.96 22.82 -0.84
N ARG A 158 3.58 22.76 0.44
CA ARG A 158 2.71 21.70 0.95
C ARG A 158 1.31 21.84 0.40
N LEU A 159 0.77 20.75 -0.08
CA LEU A 159 -0.65 20.66 -0.43
C LEU A 159 -1.41 20.01 0.73
N ALA A 160 -2.47 20.68 1.19
CA ALA A 160 -3.42 20.10 2.13
C ALA A 160 -4.36 19.09 1.44
N GLY A 161 -4.96 18.21 2.24
CA GLY A 161 -5.95 17.21 1.79
C GLY A 161 -5.32 15.91 1.29
N ASN A 162 -6.16 14.88 1.26
CA ASN A 162 -5.77 13.50 0.97
C ASN A 162 -5.94 13.09 -0.50
N ALA A 163 -6.45 13.97 -1.33
CA ALA A 163 -6.79 13.64 -2.71
C ALA A 163 -5.57 13.69 -3.62
N GLY A 164 -5.36 12.64 -4.35
CA GLY A 164 -4.57 12.65 -5.58
C GLY A 164 -3.45 11.62 -5.65
N VAL A 165 -3.34 11.08 -6.83
CA VAL A 165 -2.25 10.25 -7.30
C VAL A 165 -1.02 11.12 -7.57
N GLU A 166 0.18 10.58 -7.48
CA GLU A 166 1.39 11.23 -7.98
C GLU A 166 1.22 11.58 -9.47
N GLY A 167 1.43 12.82 -9.82
CA GLY A 167 1.31 13.33 -11.20
C GLY A 167 0.99 14.84 -11.20
N ASN A 168 1.01 15.46 -12.37
CA ASN A 168 0.73 16.90 -12.55
C ASN A 168 1.52 17.82 -11.60
N GLY A 169 2.81 17.52 -11.37
CA GLY A 169 3.66 18.32 -10.49
C GLY A 169 3.48 18.04 -8.99
N VAL A 170 2.63 17.08 -8.62
CA VAL A 170 2.45 16.65 -7.24
C VAL A 170 3.41 15.51 -6.91
N ALA A 171 4.19 15.68 -5.85
CA ALA A 171 5.09 14.68 -5.32
C ALA A 171 4.82 14.39 -3.84
N TYR A 172 5.05 13.15 -3.43
CA TYR A 172 5.03 12.76 -2.03
C TYR A 172 6.47 12.59 -1.53
N LYS A 173 6.82 13.25 -0.43
CA LYS A 173 8.12 13.12 0.22
C LYS A 173 8.00 12.51 1.60
N SER A 174 8.84 11.49 1.86
CA SER A 174 8.93 10.87 3.17
C SER A 174 9.56 11.82 4.18
N CYS A 175 9.01 11.90 5.39
CA CYS A 175 9.53 12.77 6.44
C CYS A 175 9.47 12.12 7.83
N CYS A 176 10.36 12.56 8.73
CA CYS A 176 10.26 12.21 10.14
C CYS A 176 9.19 13.09 10.83
N ARG A 177 8.72 12.64 12.00
CA ARG A 177 7.68 13.37 12.76
C ARG A 177 8.03 14.84 13.02
N LYS A 178 9.29 15.15 13.32
CA LYS A 178 9.73 16.54 13.56
C LYS A 178 9.58 17.41 12.31
N CYS A 179 10.04 16.91 11.15
CA CYS A 179 9.90 17.63 9.88
C CYS A 179 8.43 17.71 9.45
N PHE A 180 7.65 16.64 9.65
CA PHE A 180 6.21 16.64 9.41
C PHE A 180 5.52 17.78 10.17
N LYS A 181 5.71 17.84 11.50
CA LYS A 181 5.16 18.90 12.36
C LYS A 181 5.56 20.29 11.87
N LYS A 182 6.84 20.52 11.61
CA LYS A 182 7.34 21.80 11.10
C LYS A 182 6.67 22.22 9.78
N ILE A 183 6.56 21.29 8.84
CA ILE A 183 5.95 21.57 7.52
C ILE A 183 4.44 21.82 7.63
N THR A 184 3.75 21.10 8.52
CA THR A 184 2.28 21.18 8.65
C THR A 184 1.84 22.39 9.47
N GLU A 185 2.55 22.77 10.52
CA GLU A 185 2.19 23.87 11.41
C GLU A 185 2.75 25.22 10.93
N GLU A 186 3.96 25.23 10.41
CA GLU A 186 4.65 26.47 10.06
C GLU A 186 4.54 26.81 8.56
N ASN A 187 4.04 25.89 7.75
CA ASN A 187 4.00 25.96 6.28
C ASN A 187 5.36 26.29 5.65
N VAL A 188 6.45 25.86 6.31
CA VAL A 188 7.82 26.26 5.97
C VAL A 188 8.54 25.13 5.26
N LEU A 189 8.42 25.12 3.92
CA LEU A 189 9.28 24.30 3.06
C LEU A 189 10.59 25.01 2.68
N ARG A 190 10.63 26.35 2.83
CA ARG A 190 11.68 27.19 2.25
C ARG A 190 13.05 27.07 2.92
N ASN A 191 13.17 26.43 4.08
CA ASN A 191 14.42 26.33 4.88
C ASN A 191 14.73 24.90 5.33
N LEU A 192 14.23 23.88 4.65
CA LEU A 192 14.54 22.47 4.84
C LEU A 192 15.21 21.90 3.58
#